data_cb1cad064360fbd12c09c4881f65c602
#
_entry.id   cb1cad064360fbd12c09c4881f65c602
#
_cell.length_a   1.000
_cell.length_b   1.000
_cell.length_c   1.000
_cell.angle_alpha   90.00
_cell.angle_beta   90.00
_cell.angle_gamma   90.00
#
_symmetry.space_group_name_H-M   'P 1'
#
loop_
_entity.id
_entity.type
_entity.pdbx_description
1 polymer ?
#
loop_
_entity_poly.entity_id
_entity_poly.type
_entity_poly.pdbx_seq_one_letter_code
_entity_poly.pdbx_strand_id
1 'polypeptide(L)'
;QSGNCEMYPRNLEAQGITEDAIQLIEDTSRETAGEFMKMNEYVDVLIPRGGKGLIKAVVNQSTIPVIETGTGNCHIYVDETADPEMAADIIMNAKTQSRCVQCL
;
A
#
# COMPACT_ATOMS: atom_id res chain seq x y z
N GLN A 1 3.24 6.47 12.71
CA GLN A 1 2.19 6.52 11.66
C GLN A 1 0.79 6.83 12.22
N SER A 2 0.57 6.72 13.54
CA SER A 2 -0.70 7.07 14.20
C SER A 2 -1.04 8.57 14.19
N GLY A 3 -0.05 9.45 14.13
CA GLY A 3 -0.26 10.91 14.18
C GLY A 3 -0.99 11.51 12.98
N ASN A 4 -1.04 10.83 11.84
CA ASN A 4 -1.77 11.33 10.67
C ASN A 4 -3.28 11.02 10.73
N CYS A 5 -3.70 9.99 11.46
CA CYS A 5 -5.09 9.56 11.52
C CYS A 5 -5.99 10.54 12.29
N GLU A 6 -5.44 11.25 13.27
CA GLU A 6 -6.18 12.26 14.05
C GLU A 6 -6.42 13.57 13.28
N MET A 7 -5.64 13.85 12.24
CA MET A 7 -5.75 15.08 11.46
C MET A 7 -6.81 15.01 10.37
N TYR A 8 -7.11 13.81 9.85
CA TYR A 8 -8.10 13.62 8.77
C TYR A 8 -9.54 13.87 9.21
N PRO A 9 -10.03 13.41 10.38
CA PRO A 9 -11.41 13.64 10.81
C PRO A 9 -11.78 15.12 10.86
N ARG A 10 -10.93 15.97 11.43
CA ARG A 10 -11.18 17.42 11.54
C ARG A 10 -11.29 18.12 10.19
N ASN A 11 -10.56 17.66 9.18
CA ASN A 11 -10.63 18.21 7.83
C ASN A 11 -11.88 17.73 7.08
N LEU A 12 -12.38 16.53 7.38
CA LEU A 12 -13.58 15.96 6.79
C LEU A 12 -14.84 16.69 7.28
N GLU A 13 -14.96 16.96 8.58
CA GLU A 13 -16.07 17.75 9.14
C GLU A 13 -16.19 19.12 8.52
N ALA A 14 -15.06 19.81 8.29
CA ALA A 14 -15.04 21.12 7.63
C ALA A 14 -15.60 21.09 6.20
N GLN A 15 -15.63 19.92 5.57
CA GLN A 15 -16.20 19.68 4.23
C GLN A 15 -17.59 19.02 4.27
N GLY A 16 -18.19 18.88 5.46
CA GLY A 16 -19.51 18.26 5.64
C GLY A 16 -19.50 16.72 5.49
N ILE A 17 -18.34 16.09 5.62
CA ILE A 17 -18.19 14.64 5.61
C ILE A 17 -18.13 14.14 7.07
N THR A 18 -18.83 13.04 7.37
CA THR A 18 -18.82 12.46 8.72
C THR A 18 -17.40 12.04 9.15
N GLU A 19 -17.08 12.17 10.43
CA GLU A 19 -15.82 11.70 11.03
C GLU A 19 -15.57 10.21 10.80
N ASP A 20 -16.65 9.42 10.72
CA ASP A 20 -16.60 7.96 10.51
C ASP A 20 -16.14 7.54 9.11
N ALA A 21 -15.98 8.50 8.17
CA ALA A 21 -15.53 8.20 6.81
C ALA A 21 -14.12 7.62 6.74
N ILE A 22 -13.27 7.86 7.76
CA ILE A 22 -11.94 7.28 7.90
C ILE A 22 -11.79 6.75 9.33
N GLN A 23 -11.64 5.45 9.44
CA GLN A 23 -11.47 4.76 10.72
C GLN A 23 -10.14 4.02 10.77
N LEU A 24 -9.57 3.91 11.96
CA LEU A 24 -8.34 3.17 12.22
C LEU A 24 -8.62 2.01 13.17
N ILE A 25 -8.22 0.81 12.78
CA ILE A 25 -8.18 -0.33 13.69
C ILE A 25 -6.90 -0.20 14.53
N GLU A 26 -7.05 0.01 15.84
CA GLU A 26 -5.91 0.23 16.75
C GLU A 26 -5.14 -1.06 17.04
N ASP A 27 -5.83 -2.20 17.05
CA ASP A 27 -5.19 -3.49 17.28
C ASP A 27 -4.43 -3.95 16.01
N THR A 28 -3.12 -4.07 16.16
CA THR A 28 -2.19 -4.48 15.10
C THR A 28 -1.88 -5.97 15.11
N SER A 29 -2.63 -6.78 15.89
CA SER A 29 -2.40 -8.22 15.98
C SER A 29 -2.73 -8.92 14.65
N ARG A 30 -2.11 -10.09 14.45
CA ARG A 30 -2.43 -10.91 13.27
C ARG A 30 -3.80 -11.57 13.38
N GLU A 31 -4.27 -11.77 14.58
CA GLU A 31 -5.58 -12.36 14.87
C GLU A 31 -6.68 -11.42 14.42
N THR A 32 -6.63 -10.16 14.86
CA THR A 32 -7.56 -9.10 14.43
C THR A 32 -7.53 -8.89 12.92
N ALA A 33 -6.35 -8.91 12.30
CA ALA A 33 -6.26 -8.84 10.84
C ALA A 33 -6.93 -10.04 10.15
N GLY A 34 -6.82 -11.24 10.73
CA GLY A 34 -7.48 -12.44 10.23
C GLY A 34 -9.01 -12.41 10.37
N GLU A 35 -9.52 -11.83 11.46
CA GLU A 35 -10.94 -11.61 11.66
C GLU A 35 -11.48 -10.56 10.69
N PHE A 36 -10.77 -9.46 10.55
CA PHE A 36 -11.14 -8.38 9.62
C PHE A 36 -11.31 -8.88 8.18
N MET A 37 -10.44 -9.79 7.73
CA MET A 37 -10.52 -10.39 6.38
C MET A 37 -11.80 -11.21 6.12
N LYS A 38 -12.60 -11.48 7.16
CA LYS A 38 -13.83 -12.27 7.10
C LYS A 38 -15.09 -11.45 7.33
N MET A 39 -14.95 -10.14 7.57
CA MET A 39 -16.06 -9.25 7.89
C MET A 39 -16.81 -8.77 6.64
N ASN A 40 -17.24 -9.68 5.80
CA ASN A 40 -17.94 -9.40 4.54
C ASN A 40 -19.33 -8.76 4.73
N GLU A 41 -19.87 -8.71 5.96
CA GLU A 41 -21.09 -7.97 6.27
C GLU A 41 -20.85 -6.45 6.40
N TYR A 42 -19.59 -6.05 6.66
CA TYR A 42 -19.23 -4.66 6.95
C TYR A 42 -18.23 -4.09 5.96
N VAL A 43 -17.54 -4.94 5.20
CA VAL A 43 -16.44 -4.53 4.30
C VAL A 43 -16.69 -5.08 2.90
N ASP A 44 -16.79 -4.20 1.93
CA ASP A 44 -17.08 -4.55 0.53
C ASP A 44 -15.82 -4.98 -0.23
N VAL A 45 -14.65 -4.39 0.11
CA VAL A 45 -13.40 -4.65 -0.62
C VAL A 45 -12.18 -4.45 0.28
N LEU A 46 -11.16 -5.29 0.07
CA LEU A 46 -9.85 -5.17 0.70
C LEU A 46 -8.79 -4.76 -0.31
N ILE A 47 -7.95 -3.79 0.09
CA ILE A 47 -6.80 -3.35 -0.70
C ILE A 47 -5.54 -3.54 0.15
N PRO A 48 -4.91 -4.72 0.13
CA PRO A 48 -3.75 -5.00 0.96
C PRO A 48 -2.52 -4.22 0.47
N ARG A 49 -1.77 -3.67 1.43
CA ARG A 49 -0.48 -3.01 1.19
C ARG A 49 0.59 -3.66 2.06
N GLY A 50 1.64 -4.14 1.46
CA GLY A 50 2.73 -4.80 2.18
C GLY A 50 3.54 -5.73 1.29
N GLY A 51 4.37 -6.57 1.88
CA GLY A 51 5.18 -7.53 1.15
C GLY A 51 4.37 -8.66 0.51
N LYS A 52 4.97 -9.32 -0.48
CA LYS A 52 4.37 -10.42 -1.25
C LYS A 52 3.72 -11.51 -0.38
N GLY A 53 4.31 -11.81 0.78
CA GLY A 53 3.78 -12.81 1.70
C GLY A 53 2.44 -12.40 2.31
N LEU A 54 2.31 -11.12 2.73
CA LEU A 54 1.07 -10.58 3.27
C LEU A 54 -0.03 -10.54 2.19
N ILE A 55 0.27 -10.02 1.02
CA ILE A 55 -0.71 -9.94 -0.07
C ILE A 55 -1.24 -11.33 -0.41
N LYS A 56 -0.36 -12.32 -0.56
CA LYS A 56 -0.74 -13.70 -0.82
C LYS A 56 -1.58 -14.31 0.32
N ALA A 57 -1.28 -14.00 1.57
CA ALA A 57 -2.06 -14.45 2.72
C ALA A 57 -3.48 -13.86 2.69
N VAL A 58 -3.60 -12.56 2.42
CA VAL A 58 -4.90 -11.88 2.31
C VAL A 58 -5.74 -12.50 1.20
N VAL A 59 -5.19 -12.66 0.00
CA VAL A 59 -5.89 -13.25 -1.16
C VAL A 59 -6.40 -14.67 -0.87
N ASN A 60 -5.60 -15.47 -0.15
CA ASN A 60 -5.96 -16.86 0.13
C ASN A 60 -6.93 -17.04 1.32
N GLN A 61 -6.97 -16.11 2.26
CA GLN A 61 -7.70 -16.25 3.54
C GLN A 61 -8.94 -15.36 3.62
N SER A 62 -9.02 -14.31 2.81
CA SER A 62 -10.15 -13.39 2.82
C SER A 62 -11.39 -14.02 2.20
N THR A 63 -12.55 -13.75 2.82
CA THR A 63 -13.87 -13.99 2.24
C THR A 63 -14.41 -12.75 1.52
N ILE A 64 -13.71 -11.61 1.66
CA ILE A 64 -14.04 -10.33 1.05
C ILE A 64 -13.30 -10.21 -0.28
N PRO A 65 -13.87 -9.62 -1.32
CA PRO A 65 -13.17 -9.32 -2.58
C PRO A 65 -11.88 -8.54 -2.33
N VAL A 66 -10.78 -8.95 -2.95
CA VAL A 66 -9.46 -8.37 -2.76
C VAL A 66 -8.97 -7.73 -4.06
N ILE A 67 -8.58 -6.45 -3.99
CA ILE A 67 -7.85 -5.78 -5.06
C ILE A 67 -6.37 -5.86 -4.71
N GLU A 68 -5.67 -6.83 -5.28
CA GLU A 68 -4.25 -7.00 -5.05
C GLU A 68 -3.39 -6.13 -5.98
N THR A 69 -2.29 -5.64 -5.45
CA THR A 69 -1.23 -5.03 -6.25
C THR A 69 -0.17 -6.09 -6.54
N GLY A 70 0.16 -6.27 -7.82
CA GLY A 70 1.26 -7.14 -8.21
C GLY A 70 2.62 -6.64 -7.69
N THR A 71 3.65 -7.45 -7.84
CA THR A 71 5.03 -7.01 -7.59
C THR A 71 5.45 -6.05 -8.70
N GLY A 72 5.76 -4.80 -8.32
CA GLY A 72 6.33 -3.83 -9.26
C GLY A 72 7.73 -4.25 -9.67
N ASN A 73 7.99 -4.26 -10.97
CA ASN A 73 9.34 -4.38 -11.51
C ASN A 73 9.75 -3.02 -12.06
N CYS A 74 10.82 -2.45 -11.51
CA CYS A 74 11.37 -1.21 -12.03
C CYS A 74 12.12 -1.48 -13.33
N HIS A 75 11.64 -0.90 -14.41
CA HIS A 75 12.29 -0.92 -15.71
C HIS A 75 12.85 0.46 -16.03
N ILE A 76 14.09 0.51 -16.52
CA ILE A 76 14.74 1.72 -16.99
C ILE A 76 15.06 1.48 -18.46
N TYR A 77 14.47 2.28 -19.34
CA TYR A 77 14.80 2.30 -20.75
C TYR A 77 15.80 3.43 -21.02
N VAL A 78 16.89 3.10 -21.65
CA VAL A 78 17.93 4.07 -22.07
C VAL A 78 17.88 4.16 -23.58
N ASP A 79 17.48 5.33 -24.09
CA ASP A 79 17.45 5.63 -25.50
C ASP A 79 18.86 5.86 -26.07
N GLU A 80 19.05 5.64 -27.37
CA GLU A 80 20.34 5.83 -28.05
C GLU A 80 20.86 7.29 -28.01
N THR A 81 19.93 8.23 -27.78
CA THR A 81 20.26 9.68 -27.66
C THR A 81 20.54 10.10 -26.21
N ALA A 82 20.40 9.21 -25.24
CA ALA A 82 20.64 9.52 -23.83
C ALA A 82 22.12 9.68 -23.52
N ASP A 83 22.42 10.51 -22.52
CA ASP A 83 23.76 10.61 -21.95
C ASP A 83 24.12 9.33 -21.18
N PRO A 84 25.18 8.58 -21.58
CA PRO A 84 25.51 7.31 -20.93
C PRO A 84 25.94 7.44 -19.47
N GLU A 85 26.61 8.54 -19.09
CA GLU A 85 27.07 8.75 -17.71
C GLU A 85 25.89 9.02 -16.79
N MET A 86 25.01 9.91 -17.19
CA MET A 86 23.76 10.19 -16.44
C MET A 86 22.88 8.94 -16.36
N ALA A 87 22.74 8.18 -17.44
CA ALA A 87 21.96 6.94 -17.45
C ALA A 87 22.53 5.90 -16.47
N ALA A 88 23.86 5.74 -16.42
CA ALA A 88 24.53 4.84 -15.48
C ALA A 88 24.27 5.24 -14.02
N ASP A 89 24.38 6.53 -13.71
CA ASP A 89 24.12 7.03 -12.35
C ASP A 89 22.65 6.80 -11.92
N ILE A 90 21.69 7.03 -12.80
CA ILE A 90 20.28 6.77 -12.54
C ILE A 90 20.03 5.29 -12.31
N ILE A 91 20.61 4.40 -13.14
CA ILE A 91 20.47 2.95 -13.01
C ILE A 91 21.08 2.49 -11.69
N MET A 92 22.30 2.94 -11.38
CA MET A 92 22.95 2.58 -10.12
C MET A 92 22.12 3.04 -8.93
N ASN A 93 21.65 4.26 -8.91
CA ASN A 93 20.79 4.76 -7.85
C ASN A 93 19.51 3.93 -7.72
N ALA A 94 18.80 3.67 -8.81
CA ALA A 94 17.52 2.94 -8.80
C ALA A 94 17.65 1.46 -8.41
N LYS A 95 18.79 0.82 -8.70
CA LYS A 95 18.99 -0.62 -8.47
C LYS A 95 19.75 -0.95 -7.19
N THR A 96 20.51 -0.01 -6.63
CA THR A 96 21.34 -0.25 -5.44
C THR A 96 20.77 0.32 -4.15
N GLN A 97 19.86 1.29 -4.23
CA GLN A 97 19.18 1.78 -3.05
C GLN A 97 18.21 0.72 -2.50
N SER A 98 18.54 0.22 -1.31
CA SER A 98 17.76 -0.82 -0.62
C SER A 98 16.39 -0.36 -0.11
N ARG A 99 15.98 0.85 -0.41
CA ARG A 99 14.70 1.45 -0.01
C ARG A 99 13.82 1.83 -1.20
N CYS A 100 13.78 1.02 -2.21
CA CYS A 100 12.75 1.16 -3.22
C CYS A 100 11.40 0.68 -2.65
N VAL A 101 10.84 1.48 -1.73
CA VAL A 101 9.49 1.25 -1.14
C VAL A 101 8.41 1.35 -2.22
N GLN A 102 8.74 1.86 -3.39
CA GLN A 102 7.84 2.00 -4.53
C GLN A 102 8.01 0.91 -5.60
N CYS A 103 8.94 0.00 -5.40
CA CYS A 103 9.17 -1.13 -6.30
C CYS A 103 8.63 -2.45 -5.71
N LEU A 104 7.63 -2.36 -4.85
CA LEU A 104 6.88 -3.52 -4.35
C LEU A 104 5.62 -3.72 -5.19
#